data_874598a145eb4708085c8f039d7ea0b6
#
_entry.id   874598a145eb4708085c8f039d7ea0b6
#
_cell.length_a   1.000
_cell.length_b   1.000
_cell.length_c   1.000
_cell.angle_alpha   90.00
_cell.angle_beta   90.00
_cell.angle_gamma   90.00
#
_symmetry.space_group_name_H-M   'P 1'
#
loop_
_entity.id
_entity.type
_entity.pdbx_description
1 polymer ?
#
loop_
_entity_poly.entity_id
_entity_poly.type
_entity_poly.pdbx_seq_one_letter_code
_entity_poly.pdbx_strand_id
1 'polypeptide(L)'
;LSDLLNAILTAAEDEIEDTESVEDVRDSVEIIRVQMESGEPKRGVLKGTLSVLHGVNGGVQFVAALAQIIEFINMSGFQFPLPG
;
A
#
# COMPACT_ATOMS: atom_id res chain seq x y z
N LEU A 1 10.64 4.04 -3.79
CA LEU A 1 9.40 3.28 -3.65
C LEU A 1 9.61 1.85 -3.15
N SER A 2 10.65 1.16 -3.63
CA SER A 2 10.91 -0.21 -3.20
C SER A 2 11.05 -0.34 -1.68
N ASP A 3 11.73 0.61 -1.04
CA ASP A 3 11.90 0.58 0.41
C ASP A 3 10.56 0.72 1.14
N LEU A 4 9.68 1.57 0.63
CA LEU A 4 8.35 1.77 1.21
C LEU A 4 7.50 0.52 1.06
N LEU A 5 7.56 -0.13 -0.10
CA LEU A 5 6.81 -1.36 -0.35
C LEU A 5 7.33 -2.51 0.50
N ASN A 6 8.64 -2.61 0.68
CA ASN A 6 9.24 -3.61 1.56
C ASN A 6 8.86 -3.35 3.01
N ALA A 7 8.78 -2.09 3.43
CA ALA A 7 8.41 -1.74 4.80
C ALA A 7 6.98 -2.20 5.11
N ILE A 8 6.03 -1.99 4.21
CA ILE A 8 4.65 -2.42 4.45
C ILE A 8 4.52 -3.95 4.44
N LEU A 9 5.28 -4.64 3.60
CA LEU A 9 5.30 -6.11 3.60
C LEU A 9 5.85 -6.65 4.91
N THR A 10 6.93 -6.08 5.42
CA THR A 10 7.52 -6.47 6.70
C THR A 10 6.53 -6.23 7.83
N ALA A 11 5.88 -5.06 7.85
CA ALA A 11 4.89 -4.75 8.86
C ALA A 11 3.71 -5.73 8.81
N ALA A 12 3.27 -6.10 7.60
CA ALA A 12 2.18 -7.05 7.44
C ALA A 12 2.55 -8.43 7.99
N GLU A 13 3.75 -8.91 7.67
CA GLU A 13 4.22 -10.20 8.16
C GLU A 13 4.37 -10.23 9.68
N ASP A 14 4.77 -9.11 10.29
CA ASP A 14 4.99 -9.02 11.72
C ASP A 14 3.70 -8.80 12.51
N GLU A 15 2.74 -8.05 11.97
CA GLU A 15 1.58 -7.58 12.72
C GLU A 15 0.25 -8.24 12.34
N ILE A 16 0.19 -8.89 11.17
CA ILE A 16 -1.05 -9.50 10.68
C ILE A 16 -0.96 -11.01 10.81
N GLU A 17 -1.86 -11.61 11.58
CA GLU A 17 -1.88 -13.06 11.79
C GLU A 17 -2.64 -13.80 10.69
N ASP A 18 -3.61 -13.14 10.07
CA ASP A 18 -4.45 -13.74 9.03
C ASP A 18 -3.69 -13.86 7.71
N THR A 19 -3.45 -15.09 7.27
CA THR A 19 -2.72 -15.37 6.05
C THR A 19 -3.35 -14.74 4.81
N GLU A 20 -4.69 -14.74 4.72
CA GLU A 20 -5.39 -14.12 3.59
C GLU A 20 -5.13 -12.63 3.51
N SER A 21 -5.13 -11.96 4.66
CA SER A 21 -4.84 -10.51 4.71
C SER A 21 -3.41 -10.22 4.29
N VAL A 22 -2.45 -11.05 4.70
CA VAL A 22 -1.06 -10.90 4.27
C VAL A 22 -0.93 -11.08 2.77
N GLU A 23 -1.61 -12.06 2.19
CA GLU A 23 -1.62 -12.26 0.74
C GLU A 23 -2.24 -11.07 0.00
N ASP A 24 -3.33 -10.51 0.55
CA ASP A 24 -3.95 -9.31 -0.03
C ASP A 24 -2.97 -8.13 -0.04
N VAL A 25 -2.18 -7.99 1.03
CA VAL A 25 -1.15 -6.95 1.08
C VAL A 25 -0.08 -7.19 0.03
N ARG A 26 0.38 -8.43 -0.13
CA ARG A 26 1.38 -8.77 -1.16
C ARG A 26 0.88 -8.46 -2.55
N ASP A 27 -0.35 -8.85 -2.87
CA ASP A 27 -0.95 -8.59 -4.16
C ASP A 27 -1.09 -7.09 -4.41
N SER A 28 -1.53 -6.35 -3.40
CA SER A 28 -1.69 -4.89 -3.50
C SER A 28 -0.35 -4.20 -3.72
N VAL A 29 0.69 -4.63 -3.02
CA VAL A 29 2.04 -4.09 -3.18
C VAL A 29 2.54 -4.30 -4.61
N GLU A 30 2.29 -5.49 -5.17
CA GLU A 30 2.70 -5.78 -6.55
C GLU A 30 1.96 -4.90 -7.55
N ILE A 31 0.67 -4.69 -7.36
CA ILE A 31 -0.13 -3.82 -8.22
C ILE A 31 0.41 -2.39 -8.17
N ILE A 32 0.70 -1.88 -6.98
CA ILE A 32 1.26 -0.52 -6.84
C ILE A 32 2.62 -0.42 -7.54
N ARG A 33 3.48 -1.43 -7.35
CA ARG A 33 4.78 -1.45 -7.99
C ARG A 33 4.65 -1.36 -9.51
N VAL A 34 3.83 -2.21 -10.09
CA VAL A 34 3.61 -2.24 -11.54
C VAL A 34 3.08 -0.92 -12.05
N GLN A 35 2.09 -0.34 -11.36
CA GLN A 35 1.50 0.93 -11.77
C GLN A 35 2.53 2.07 -11.73
N MET A 36 3.31 2.16 -10.66
CA MET A 36 4.27 3.25 -10.51
C MET A 36 5.46 3.08 -11.46
N GLU A 37 5.86 1.86 -11.76
CA GLU A 37 6.96 1.60 -12.69
C GLU A 37 6.55 1.77 -14.16
N SER A 38 5.27 1.69 -14.47
CA SER A 38 4.77 1.82 -15.85
C SER A 38 4.96 3.22 -16.43
N GLY A 39 5.13 4.22 -15.58
CA GLY A 39 5.17 5.62 -16.02
C GLY A 39 3.81 6.23 -16.29
N GLU A 40 2.76 5.43 -16.33
CA GLU A 40 1.38 5.90 -16.55
C GLU A 40 0.44 5.24 -15.53
N PRO A 41 0.62 5.52 -14.23
CA PRO A 41 -0.23 4.91 -13.21
C PRO A 41 -1.68 5.36 -13.36
N LYS A 42 -2.59 4.39 -13.28
CA LYS A 42 -4.02 4.65 -13.42
C LYS A 42 -4.66 4.90 -12.06
N ARG A 43 -5.30 6.07 -11.94
CA ARG A 43 -5.91 6.48 -10.68
C ARG A 43 -6.92 5.45 -10.15
N GLY A 44 -7.76 4.91 -11.02
CA GLY A 44 -8.77 3.93 -10.58
C GLY A 44 -8.17 2.66 -10.01
N VAL A 45 -7.07 2.20 -10.61
CA VAL A 45 -6.36 1.01 -10.12
C VAL A 45 -5.72 1.29 -8.77
N LEU A 46 -5.05 2.44 -8.63
CA LEU A 46 -4.44 2.84 -7.37
C LEU A 46 -5.49 3.03 -6.28
N LYS A 47 -6.61 3.69 -6.61
CA LYS A 47 -7.69 3.90 -5.65
C LYS A 47 -8.23 2.58 -5.10
N GLY A 48 -8.53 1.63 -5.99
CA GLY A 48 -9.04 0.32 -5.59
C GLY A 48 -8.04 -0.44 -4.73
N THR A 49 -6.76 -0.40 -5.11
CA THR A 49 -5.70 -1.08 -4.39
C THR A 49 -5.49 -0.47 -2.99
N LEU A 50 -5.47 0.86 -2.91
CA LEU A 50 -5.35 1.53 -1.62
C LEU A 50 -6.55 1.26 -0.72
N SER A 51 -7.76 1.13 -1.29
CA SER A 51 -8.94 0.75 -0.52
C SER A 51 -8.78 -0.64 0.11
N VAL A 52 -8.20 -1.59 -0.61
CA VAL A 52 -7.92 -2.92 -0.05
C VAL A 52 -6.98 -2.79 1.15
N LEU A 53 -5.90 -2.02 1.00
CA LEU A 53 -4.93 -1.83 2.09
C LEU A 53 -5.55 -1.11 3.29
N HIS A 54 -6.41 -0.12 3.06
CA HIS A 54 -7.14 0.55 4.15
C HIS A 54 -8.05 -0.40 4.91
N GLY A 55 -8.60 -1.41 4.24
CA GLY A 55 -9.48 -2.40 4.85
C GLY A 55 -8.75 -3.47 5.67
N VAL A 56 -7.43 -3.56 5.55
CA VAL A 56 -6.64 -4.53 6.29
C VAL A 56 -6.48 -4.06 7.74
N ASN A 57 -6.78 -4.94 8.69
CA ASN A 57 -6.64 -4.65 10.10
C ASN A 57 -5.19 -4.92 10.53
N GLY A 58 -4.30 -4.01 10.19
CA GLY A 58 -2.89 -4.08 10.57
C GLY A 58 -2.59 -3.26 11.81
N GLY A 59 -1.40 -3.41 12.34
CA GLY A 59 -0.95 -2.67 13.51
C GLY A 59 -0.44 -1.27 13.16
N VAL A 60 0.15 -0.62 14.16
CA VAL A 60 0.64 0.76 14.05
C VAL A 60 1.69 0.90 12.95
N GLN A 61 2.61 -0.06 12.86
CA GLN A 61 3.67 0.00 11.83
C GLN A 61 3.10 -0.15 10.42
N PHE A 62 2.07 -0.99 10.26
CA PHE A 62 1.39 -1.17 8.98
C PHE A 62 0.73 0.14 8.54
N VAL A 63 -0.01 0.77 9.44
CA VAL A 63 -0.70 2.04 9.15
C VAL A 63 0.31 3.14 8.78
N ALA A 64 1.42 3.22 9.53
CA ALA A 64 2.47 4.19 9.25
C ALA A 64 3.13 3.96 7.87
N ALA A 65 3.39 2.69 7.53
CA ALA A 65 3.96 2.35 6.23
C ALA A 65 2.99 2.68 5.09
N LEU A 66 1.70 2.40 5.28
CA LEU A 66 0.68 2.74 4.30
C LEU A 66 0.61 4.24 4.07
N ALA A 67 0.66 5.03 5.15
CA ALA A 67 0.67 6.49 5.04
C ALA A 67 1.85 6.98 4.20
N GLN A 68 3.04 6.43 4.40
CA GLN A 68 4.23 6.81 3.62
C GLN A 68 4.07 6.46 2.14
N ILE A 69 3.48 5.33 1.83
CA ILE A 69 3.22 4.93 0.44
C ILE A 69 2.26 5.91 -0.22
N ILE A 70 1.18 6.27 0.48
CA ILE A 70 0.19 7.22 -0.05
C ILE A 70 0.83 8.59 -0.26
N GLU A 71 1.66 9.06 0.67
CA GLU A 71 2.39 10.31 0.50
C GLU A 71 3.28 10.28 -0.75
N PHE A 72 3.99 9.19 -0.96
CA PHE A 72 4.82 9.02 -2.16
C PHE A 72 3.98 9.10 -3.44
N ILE A 73 2.85 8.39 -3.46
CA ILE A 73 1.95 8.40 -4.61
C ILE A 73 1.40 9.81 -4.86
N ASN A 74 1.02 10.51 -3.78
CA ASN A 74 0.50 11.87 -3.88
C ASN A 74 1.54 12.86 -4.41
N MET A 75 2.81 12.65 -4.07
CA MET A 75 3.90 13.46 -4.63
C MET A 75 4.04 13.29 -6.14
N SER A 76 3.53 12.20 -6.69
CA SER A 76 3.51 11.94 -8.13
C SER A 76 2.29 12.54 -8.84
N GLY A 77 1.48 13.33 -8.14
CA GLY A 77 0.35 14.04 -8.74
C GLY A 77 -1.02 13.55 -8.33
N PHE A 78 -1.13 12.61 -7.42
CA PHE A 78 -2.40 12.12 -6.91
C PHE A 78 -2.78 12.79 -5.60
N GLN A 79 -4.03 12.64 -5.19
CA GLN A 79 -4.55 13.21 -3.95
C GLN A 79 -5.43 12.18 -3.23
N PHE A 80 -4.81 11.12 -2.74
CA PHE A 80 -5.50 10.13 -1.94
C PHE A 80 -5.45 10.50 -0.46
N PRO A 81 -6.52 10.20 0.30
CA PRO A 81 -6.52 10.49 1.74
C PRO A 81 -5.55 9.58 2.49
N LEU A 82 -4.90 10.13 3.52
CA LEU A 82 -4.04 9.36 4.39
C LEU A 82 -4.86 8.56 5.39
N PRO A 83 -4.35 7.39 5.87
CA PRO A 83 -5.04 6.61 6.89
C PRO A 83 -5.00 7.31 8.24
N GLY A 84 -5.99 7.08 9.03
CA GLY A 84 -6.11 7.63 10.38
C GLY A 84 -6.87 8.93 10.46
#